data_f3cea67b15fa09af6e3ede950ecdd71c
#
_entry.id   f3cea67b15fa09af6e3ede950ecdd71c
#
_cell.length_a   1.000
_cell.length_b   1.000
_cell.length_c   1.000
_cell.angle_alpha   90.00
_cell.angle_beta   90.00
_cell.angle_gamma   90.00
#
_symmetry.space_group_name_H-M   'P 1'
#
loop_
_entity.id
_entity.type
_entity.pdbx_description
1 polymer ?
#
loop_
_entity_poly.entity_id
_entity_poly.type
_entity_poly.pdbx_seq_one_letter_code
_entity_poly.pdbx_strand_id
1 'polypeptide(L)'
;ARGANGVIIVTTKSGSEGKTQVNFNASLGYKKVSKLVKTMSPYDYAYYQYELGSTDYGNYNDLDIWKSIEGRDYQDEVFGRTGNQKQYNVNVSGGTKDLKYNIGFSHNDEKSIMQGSGYAKNNVNAKINANLNKWLSLDFNGRMAFTKLDGLNGGADTNESSAANSVVANTVRWNPVEPLSGTSDDDEENSTSTRRNPTERITDTYKYQERFQQNYNVGLNWKPFKNITFRSEFGYGWKYNNTDQVWGSNATTNSKYGYNGQPQVQFVRLENKNWRNANTLTYDNKKLFHGRDHINVLVGQEWSSSQDVTRTNTSVAFPTSFTLNEVLANTAAGTALPNEGNIKAEENILSYFGRINYTLNDKYLATFTLR
;
A
#
# COMPACT_ATOMS: atom_id res chain seq x y z
N ALA A 1 -18.40 14.54 -11.31
CA ALA A 1 -19.09 13.36 -10.79
C ALA A 1 -18.09 12.45 -10.06
N ARG A 2 -18.24 12.25 -8.76
CA ARG A 2 -17.38 11.35 -7.96
C ARG A 2 -17.86 9.90 -8.08
N GLY A 3 -17.88 9.29 -9.21
CA GLY A 3 -18.38 7.93 -9.39
C GLY A 3 -18.46 7.52 -10.84
N ALA A 4 -17.74 8.19 -11.72
CA ALA A 4 -17.73 7.90 -13.16
C ALA A 4 -17.34 6.43 -13.49
N ASN A 5 -16.56 5.79 -12.61
CA ASN A 5 -16.11 4.40 -12.77
C ASN A 5 -16.92 3.40 -11.91
N GLY A 6 -18.08 3.80 -11.40
CA GLY A 6 -18.91 2.97 -10.51
C GLY A 6 -18.58 3.15 -9.02
N VAL A 7 -19.42 2.60 -8.16
CA VAL A 7 -19.28 2.68 -6.70
C VAL A 7 -19.42 1.28 -6.10
N ILE A 8 -18.46 0.89 -5.26
CA ILE A 8 -18.55 -0.31 -4.44
C ILE A 8 -18.89 0.09 -3.02
N ILE A 9 -20.03 -0.33 -2.52
CA ILE A 9 -20.46 -0.06 -1.15
C ILE A 9 -20.12 -1.26 -0.28
N VAL A 10 -19.25 -1.06 0.72
CA VAL A 10 -18.88 -2.07 1.70
C VAL A 10 -19.55 -1.75 3.03
N THR A 11 -20.42 -2.63 3.50
CA THR A 11 -21.07 -2.52 4.82
C THR A 11 -20.38 -3.45 5.80
N THR A 12 -19.74 -2.89 6.84
CA THR A 12 -19.09 -3.69 7.88
C THR A 12 -20.12 -4.18 8.91
N LYS A 13 -19.83 -5.34 9.53
CA LYS A 13 -20.66 -5.88 10.61
C LYS A 13 -20.78 -4.87 11.76
N SER A 14 -21.97 -4.73 12.28
CA SER A 14 -22.28 -3.95 13.49
C SER A 14 -22.44 -4.93 14.66
N GLY A 15 -22.41 -4.42 15.89
CA GLY A 15 -22.86 -5.18 17.06
C GLY A 15 -24.35 -5.54 16.92
N SER A 16 -24.74 -6.62 17.54
CA SER A 16 -26.13 -7.08 17.65
C SER A 16 -26.56 -7.07 19.12
N GLU A 17 -27.86 -7.02 19.34
CA GLU A 17 -28.45 -7.22 20.66
C GLU A 17 -28.18 -8.65 21.11
N GLY A 18 -27.73 -8.82 22.35
CA GLY A 18 -27.44 -10.12 22.95
C GLY A 18 -26.24 -10.08 23.89
N LYS A 19 -25.92 -11.24 24.44
CA LYS A 19 -24.74 -11.43 25.30
C LYS A 19 -23.46 -11.14 24.52
N THR A 20 -22.46 -10.62 25.21
CA THR A 20 -21.13 -10.43 24.65
C THR A 20 -20.58 -11.74 24.09
N GLN A 21 -20.15 -11.71 22.85
CA GLN A 21 -19.50 -12.82 22.17
C GLN A 21 -18.05 -12.43 21.88
N VAL A 22 -17.13 -13.33 22.15
CA VAL A 22 -15.71 -13.21 21.82
C VAL A 22 -15.39 -14.27 20.77
N ASN A 23 -14.93 -13.82 19.63
CA ASN A 23 -14.49 -14.69 18.54
C ASN A 23 -12.98 -14.54 18.38
N PHE A 24 -12.27 -15.66 18.41
CA PHE A 24 -10.84 -15.74 18.15
C PHE A 24 -10.60 -16.64 16.95
N ASN A 25 -9.80 -16.15 16.00
CA ASN A 25 -9.34 -16.93 14.85
C ASN A 25 -7.83 -16.78 14.74
N ALA A 26 -7.16 -17.90 14.55
CA ALA A 26 -5.73 -17.95 14.26
C ALA A 26 -5.51 -18.81 13.01
N SER A 27 -4.62 -18.36 12.13
CA SER A 27 -4.20 -19.13 10.96
C SER A 27 -2.70 -19.03 10.76
N LEU A 28 -2.12 -20.15 10.33
CA LEU A 28 -0.74 -20.28 9.88
C LEU A 28 -0.78 -20.73 8.42
N GLY A 29 -0.04 -20.03 7.58
CA GLY A 29 0.11 -20.37 6.18
C GLY A 29 1.57 -20.41 5.77
N TYR A 30 1.87 -21.27 4.81
CA TYR A 30 3.16 -21.33 4.14
C TYR A 30 2.97 -20.98 2.68
N LYS A 31 3.94 -20.23 2.14
CA LYS A 31 3.92 -19.77 0.76
C LYS A 31 5.18 -20.26 0.07
N LYS A 32 5.03 -20.82 -1.11
CA LYS A 32 6.15 -21.19 -1.99
C LYS A 32 5.80 -20.79 -3.41
N VAL A 33 6.80 -20.45 -4.21
CA VAL A 33 6.58 -20.20 -5.63
C VAL A 33 6.03 -21.48 -6.27
N SER A 34 4.95 -21.34 -7.03
CA SER A 34 4.28 -22.52 -7.64
C SER A 34 4.98 -23.01 -8.89
N LYS A 35 5.59 -22.09 -9.63
CA LYS A 35 6.31 -22.41 -10.88
C LYS A 35 7.34 -21.33 -11.16
N LEU A 36 8.55 -21.75 -11.49
CA LEU A 36 9.63 -20.90 -12.01
C LEU A 36 9.59 -20.89 -13.53
N VAL A 37 10.12 -19.85 -14.13
CA VAL A 37 10.30 -19.75 -15.57
C VAL A 37 11.54 -20.57 -15.95
N LYS A 38 11.45 -21.37 -17.00
CA LYS A 38 12.62 -22.09 -17.51
C LYS A 38 13.57 -21.07 -18.15
N THR A 39 14.78 -20.99 -17.64
CA THR A 39 15.87 -20.15 -18.17
C THR A 39 16.85 -20.98 -18.97
N MET A 40 17.74 -20.33 -19.71
CA MET A 40 18.78 -21.00 -20.48
C MET A 40 19.81 -21.65 -19.56
N SER A 41 20.36 -22.77 -19.98
CA SER A 41 21.59 -23.31 -19.37
C SER A 41 22.79 -22.44 -19.72
N PRO A 42 23.94 -22.55 -19.00
CA PRO A 42 25.17 -21.84 -19.36
C PRO A 42 25.57 -22.07 -20.81
N TYR A 43 25.49 -23.31 -21.27
CA TYR A 43 25.81 -23.64 -22.64
C TYR A 43 24.86 -23.03 -23.67
N ASP A 44 23.53 -23.11 -23.43
CA ASP A 44 22.54 -22.53 -24.33
C ASP A 44 22.69 -20.99 -24.39
N TYR A 45 23.03 -20.38 -23.25
CA TYR A 45 23.29 -18.94 -23.17
C TYR A 45 24.54 -18.56 -23.98
N ALA A 46 25.66 -19.29 -23.78
CA ALA A 46 26.91 -19.05 -24.50
C ALA A 46 26.73 -19.26 -26.01
N TYR A 47 26.01 -20.28 -26.41
CA TYR A 47 25.70 -20.55 -27.82
C TYR A 47 24.88 -19.42 -28.43
N TYR A 48 23.87 -18.91 -27.70
CA TYR A 48 23.07 -17.77 -28.14
C TYR A 48 23.90 -16.49 -28.29
N GLN A 49 24.80 -16.22 -27.34
CA GLN A 49 25.71 -15.06 -27.40
C GLN A 49 26.73 -15.22 -28.56
N TYR A 50 27.24 -16.42 -28.79
CA TYR A 50 28.11 -16.69 -29.93
C TYR A 50 27.41 -16.38 -31.27
N GLU A 51 26.16 -16.81 -31.43
CA GLU A 51 25.37 -16.55 -32.65
C GLU A 51 25.09 -15.03 -32.83
N LEU A 52 24.95 -14.28 -31.76
CA LEU A 52 24.80 -12.82 -31.81
C LEU A 52 26.10 -12.07 -32.05
N GLY A 53 27.27 -12.75 -32.05
CA GLY A 53 28.57 -12.11 -32.13
C GLY A 53 28.87 -11.22 -30.92
N SER A 54 28.27 -11.49 -29.77
CA SER A 54 28.43 -10.71 -28.55
C SER A 54 29.77 -11.00 -27.89
N THR A 55 30.42 -9.95 -27.36
CA THR A 55 31.61 -10.04 -26.51
C THR A 55 31.29 -9.71 -25.05
N ASP A 56 30.04 -9.38 -24.76
CA ASP A 56 29.60 -9.05 -23.40
C ASP A 56 29.76 -10.26 -22.47
N TYR A 57 30.44 -10.07 -21.34
CA TYR A 57 30.62 -11.07 -20.27
C TYR A 57 31.47 -12.31 -20.60
N GLY A 58 32.25 -12.30 -21.70
CA GLY A 58 33.22 -13.37 -21.94
C GLY A 58 33.51 -13.67 -23.39
N ASN A 59 34.43 -14.62 -23.59
CA ASN A 59 34.74 -15.18 -24.91
C ASN A 59 33.88 -16.39 -25.20
N TYR A 60 32.91 -16.23 -26.10
CA TYR A 60 31.99 -17.31 -26.49
C TYR A 60 32.49 -18.16 -27.64
N ASN A 61 33.71 -17.94 -28.13
CA ASN A 61 34.27 -18.71 -29.27
C ASN A 61 34.61 -20.17 -28.91
N ASP A 62 34.86 -20.46 -27.61
CA ASP A 62 35.08 -21.82 -27.14
C ASP A 62 33.85 -22.30 -26.34
N LEU A 63 32.88 -22.86 -27.05
CA LEU A 63 31.64 -23.34 -26.46
C LEU A 63 31.82 -24.56 -25.54
N ASP A 64 32.92 -25.33 -25.69
CA ASP A 64 33.12 -26.52 -24.87
C ASP A 64 33.40 -26.22 -23.40
N ILE A 65 34.01 -25.09 -23.12
CA ILE A 65 34.19 -24.62 -21.75
C ILE A 65 32.85 -24.48 -21.02
N TRP A 66 31.84 -23.98 -21.70
CA TRP A 66 30.53 -23.71 -21.12
C TRP A 66 29.69 -24.93 -20.78
N LYS A 67 30.06 -26.11 -21.32
CA LYS A 67 29.42 -27.40 -20.98
C LYS A 67 29.72 -27.85 -19.56
N SER A 68 30.85 -27.42 -19.00
CA SER A 68 31.32 -27.81 -17.67
C SER A 68 30.97 -26.77 -16.59
N ILE A 69 30.44 -25.60 -16.99
CA ILE A 69 30.09 -24.51 -16.04
C ILE A 69 28.73 -24.83 -15.44
N GLU A 70 28.68 -24.81 -14.11
CA GLU A 70 27.43 -24.92 -13.37
C GLU A 70 26.67 -23.57 -13.42
N GLY A 71 25.42 -23.63 -13.84
CA GLY A 71 24.56 -22.48 -13.93
C GLY A 71 24.04 -22.05 -12.57
N ARG A 72 23.87 -20.77 -12.40
CA ARG A 72 23.30 -20.18 -11.19
C ARG A 72 21.79 -19.95 -11.37
N ASP A 73 20.98 -20.48 -10.48
CA ASP A 73 19.52 -20.26 -10.49
C ASP A 73 19.14 -19.06 -9.59
N TYR A 74 19.16 -17.89 -10.18
CA TYR A 74 18.77 -16.66 -9.49
C TYR A 74 17.31 -16.65 -9.04
N GLN A 75 16.44 -17.41 -9.68
CA GLN A 75 15.04 -17.50 -9.25
C GLN A 75 14.93 -18.27 -7.93
N ASP A 76 15.70 -19.37 -7.78
CA ASP A 76 15.73 -20.10 -6.52
C ASP A 76 16.36 -19.26 -5.40
N GLU A 77 17.45 -18.55 -5.68
CA GLU A 77 18.08 -17.66 -4.70
C GLU A 77 17.15 -16.53 -4.22
N VAL A 78 16.41 -15.92 -5.13
CA VAL A 78 15.54 -14.76 -4.83
C VAL A 78 14.19 -15.19 -4.29
N PHE A 79 13.58 -16.25 -4.85
CA PHE A 79 12.20 -16.67 -4.56
C PHE A 79 12.07 -18.11 -4.07
N GLY A 80 13.14 -18.93 -4.04
CA GLY A 80 13.09 -20.36 -3.72
C GLY A 80 12.75 -20.66 -2.26
N ARG A 81 12.89 -19.68 -1.37
CA ARG A 81 12.59 -19.87 0.04
C ARG A 81 11.09 -20.04 0.30
N THR A 82 10.77 -20.74 1.37
CA THR A 82 9.41 -20.84 1.89
C THR A 82 9.09 -19.62 2.75
N GLY A 83 8.12 -18.83 2.32
CA GLY A 83 7.53 -17.77 3.14
C GLY A 83 6.53 -18.34 4.14
N ASN A 84 6.23 -17.57 5.18
CA ASN A 84 5.19 -17.92 6.14
C ASN A 84 4.29 -16.72 6.44
N GLN A 85 3.06 -17.03 6.82
CA GLN A 85 2.08 -16.02 7.22
C GLN A 85 1.42 -16.48 8.53
N LYS A 86 1.35 -15.57 9.49
CA LYS A 86 0.64 -15.74 10.76
C LYS A 86 -0.45 -14.69 10.84
N GLN A 87 -1.65 -15.12 11.12
CA GLN A 87 -2.78 -14.21 11.27
C GLN A 87 -3.55 -14.53 12.56
N TYR A 88 -3.79 -13.50 13.35
CA TYR A 88 -4.58 -13.58 14.58
C TYR A 88 -5.68 -12.52 14.52
N ASN A 89 -6.90 -12.93 14.80
CA ASN A 89 -8.05 -12.04 14.83
C ASN A 89 -8.83 -12.27 16.12
N VAL A 90 -9.08 -11.20 16.84
CA VAL A 90 -9.97 -11.18 18.01
C VAL A 90 -11.09 -10.20 17.73
N ASN A 91 -12.32 -10.63 17.94
CA ASN A 91 -13.49 -9.79 17.80
C ASN A 91 -14.41 -9.95 19.00
N VAL A 92 -14.78 -8.84 19.62
CA VAL A 92 -15.71 -8.76 20.72
C VAL A 92 -16.94 -7.99 20.26
N SER A 93 -18.10 -8.61 20.30
CA SER A 93 -19.34 -7.96 19.90
C SER A 93 -20.49 -8.32 20.83
N GLY A 94 -21.45 -7.41 20.96
CA GLY A 94 -22.60 -7.60 21.82
C GLY A 94 -23.41 -6.32 21.95
N GLY A 95 -24.33 -6.30 22.86
CA GLY A 95 -25.07 -5.10 23.17
C GLY A 95 -26.45 -5.32 23.75
N THR A 96 -27.05 -4.21 24.09
CA THR A 96 -28.45 -4.09 24.51
C THR A 96 -29.27 -3.42 23.39
N LYS A 97 -30.55 -3.19 23.64
CA LYS A 97 -31.40 -2.39 22.77
C LYS A 97 -30.84 -0.98 22.52
N ASP A 98 -30.17 -0.41 23.54
CA ASP A 98 -29.75 0.99 23.50
C ASP A 98 -28.27 1.15 23.18
N LEU A 99 -27.43 0.13 23.39
CA LEU A 99 -26.00 0.18 23.08
C LEU A 99 -25.57 -1.12 22.37
N LYS A 100 -25.02 -0.99 21.18
CA LYS A 100 -24.44 -2.10 20.41
C LYS A 100 -23.00 -1.78 20.06
N TYR A 101 -22.12 -2.76 20.18
CA TYR A 101 -20.71 -2.58 19.91
C TYR A 101 -20.10 -3.78 19.17
N ASN A 102 -19.09 -3.49 18.39
CA ASN A 102 -18.23 -4.46 17.73
C ASN A 102 -16.82 -3.91 17.74
N ILE A 103 -15.91 -4.57 18.46
CA ILE A 103 -14.52 -4.16 18.61
C ILE A 103 -13.65 -5.32 18.13
N GLY A 104 -12.76 -5.06 17.20
CA GLY A 104 -11.88 -6.06 16.62
C GLY A 104 -10.42 -5.64 16.67
N PHE A 105 -9.56 -6.62 16.87
CA PHE A 105 -8.12 -6.52 16.68
C PHE A 105 -7.69 -7.60 15.70
N SER A 106 -6.79 -7.25 14.77
CA SER A 106 -6.13 -8.22 13.92
C SER A 106 -4.64 -7.95 13.81
N HIS A 107 -3.86 -9.02 13.88
CA HIS A 107 -2.42 -9.03 13.62
C HIS A 107 -2.16 -9.94 12.43
N ASN A 108 -1.40 -9.45 11.47
CA ASN A 108 -0.90 -10.22 10.33
C ASN A 108 0.60 -10.01 10.24
N ASP A 109 1.36 -11.11 10.26
CA ASP A 109 2.82 -11.13 10.09
C ASP A 109 3.15 -12.07 8.94
N GLU A 110 3.92 -11.59 7.98
CA GLU A 110 4.28 -12.34 6.79
C GLU A 110 5.77 -12.18 6.48
N LYS A 111 6.47 -13.31 6.41
CA LYS A 111 7.76 -13.40 5.75
C LYS A 111 7.54 -13.79 4.29
N SER A 112 7.96 -12.94 3.38
CA SER A 112 7.78 -13.14 1.94
C SER A 112 8.63 -14.31 1.42
N ILE A 113 8.25 -14.86 0.27
CA ILE A 113 9.11 -15.77 -0.51
C ILE A 113 10.34 -15.04 -1.07
N MET A 114 10.26 -13.72 -1.29
CA MET A 114 11.40 -12.92 -1.72
C MET A 114 12.33 -12.62 -0.55
N GLN A 115 13.63 -12.80 -0.78
CA GLN A 115 14.67 -12.57 0.22
C GLN A 115 14.61 -11.12 0.77
N GLY A 116 14.83 -10.96 2.08
CA GLY A 116 14.86 -9.65 2.74
C GLY A 116 13.50 -8.96 2.87
N SER A 117 12.41 -9.54 2.36
CA SER A 117 11.10 -8.91 2.36
C SER A 117 10.15 -9.47 3.42
N GLY A 118 9.42 -8.59 4.07
CA GLY A 118 8.47 -8.91 5.12
C GLY A 118 7.36 -7.88 5.25
N TYR A 119 6.30 -8.27 5.96
CA TYR A 119 5.14 -7.43 6.18
C TYR A 119 4.52 -7.76 7.53
N ALA A 120 4.31 -6.75 8.35
CA ALA A 120 3.57 -6.89 9.61
C ALA A 120 2.49 -5.80 9.70
N LYS A 121 1.27 -6.18 10.08
CA LYS A 121 0.16 -5.24 10.20
C LYS A 121 -0.69 -5.52 11.42
N ASN A 122 -0.92 -4.48 12.19
CA ASN A 122 -1.86 -4.46 13.31
C ASN A 122 -3.04 -3.56 12.93
N ASN A 123 -4.27 -4.07 13.11
CA ASN A 123 -5.47 -3.27 12.92
C ASN A 123 -6.31 -3.31 14.20
N VAL A 124 -6.86 -2.16 14.55
CA VAL A 124 -7.92 -2.02 15.55
C VAL A 124 -9.13 -1.39 14.87
N ASN A 125 -10.29 -1.95 15.10
CA ASN A 125 -11.55 -1.36 14.67
C ASN A 125 -12.56 -1.37 15.80
N ALA A 126 -13.33 -0.30 15.89
CA ALA A 126 -14.41 -0.19 16.86
C ALA A 126 -15.64 0.42 16.17
N LYS A 127 -16.78 -0.22 16.35
CA LYS A 127 -18.07 0.30 15.91
C LYS A 127 -19.03 0.27 17.08
N ILE A 128 -19.59 1.43 17.40
CA ILE A 128 -20.52 1.63 18.52
C ILE A 128 -21.74 2.35 17.99
N ASN A 129 -22.91 1.81 18.30
CA ASN A 129 -24.19 2.46 18.03
C ASN A 129 -24.91 2.61 19.37
N ALA A 130 -25.23 3.83 19.76
CA ALA A 130 -25.89 4.14 21.01
C ALA A 130 -27.18 4.94 20.79
N ASN A 131 -28.28 4.44 21.29
CA ASN A 131 -29.53 5.18 21.42
C ASN A 131 -29.52 5.90 22.77
N LEU A 132 -29.22 7.19 22.78
CA LEU A 132 -29.14 7.97 24.01
C LEU A 132 -30.54 8.19 24.61
N ASN A 133 -31.54 8.30 23.72
CA ASN A 133 -32.95 8.34 24.06
C ASN A 133 -33.79 8.07 22.80
N LYS A 134 -35.11 8.24 22.87
CA LYS A 134 -36.06 7.96 21.77
C LYS A 134 -35.85 8.86 20.52
N TRP A 135 -35.21 10.01 20.70
CA TRP A 135 -35.03 10.99 19.64
C TRP A 135 -33.57 11.30 19.30
N LEU A 136 -32.60 10.72 20.03
CA LEU A 136 -31.19 10.98 19.85
C LEU A 136 -30.39 9.67 19.82
N SER A 137 -29.62 9.44 18.76
CA SER A 137 -28.66 8.33 18.66
C SER A 137 -27.31 8.79 18.17
N LEU A 138 -26.28 8.07 18.58
CA LEU A 138 -24.87 8.29 18.24
C LEU A 138 -24.33 7.05 17.53
N ASP A 139 -23.61 7.25 16.44
CA ASP A 139 -22.87 6.23 15.73
C ASP A 139 -21.38 6.60 15.77
N PHE A 140 -20.55 5.68 16.21
CA PHE A 140 -19.09 5.79 16.15
C PHE A 140 -18.51 4.67 15.31
N ASN A 141 -17.58 4.98 14.42
CA ASN A 141 -16.79 4.01 13.68
C ASN A 141 -15.34 4.48 13.62
N GLY A 142 -14.46 3.77 14.31
CA GLY A 142 -13.03 4.03 14.38
C GLY A 142 -12.22 2.88 13.78
N ARG A 143 -11.18 3.21 13.02
CA ARG A 143 -10.21 2.27 12.48
C ARG A 143 -8.81 2.83 12.62
N MET A 144 -7.91 1.99 13.09
CA MET A 144 -6.48 2.29 13.17
C MET A 144 -5.71 1.12 12.54
N ALA A 145 -4.72 1.42 11.73
CA ALA A 145 -3.83 0.43 11.16
C ALA A 145 -2.39 0.89 11.30
N PHE A 146 -1.54 0.03 11.82
CA PHE A 146 -0.10 0.20 11.86
C PHE A 146 0.54 -0.91 11.03
N THR A 147 1.34 -0.54 10.04
CA THR A 147 1.94 -1.47 9.09
C THR A 147 3.44 -1.23 9.00
N LYS A 148 4.22 -2.30 9.08
CA LYS A 148 5.65 -2.33 8.80
C LYS A 148 5.89 -3.15 7.54
N LEU A 149 6.74 -2.65 6.66
CA LEU A 149 7.18 -3.36 5.46
C LEU A 149 8.70 -3.31 5.43
N ASP A 150 9.29 -4.48 5.25
CA ASP A 150 10.73 -4.66 5.09
C ASP A 150 11.03 -5.08 3.66
N GLY A 151 12.15 -4.61 3.14
CA GLY A 151 12.72 -5.01 1.86
C GLY A 151 12.09 -4.37 0.64
N LEU A 152 12.61 -4.76 -0.51
CA LEU A 152 12.14 -4.29 -1.80
C LEU A 152 10.78 -4.93 -2.10
N ASN A 153 9.76 -4.11 -2.17
CA ASN A 153 8.45 -4.56 -2.64
C ASN A 153 8.56 -4.85 -4.13
N GLY A 154 8.34 -6.08 -4.54
CA GLY A 154 8.62 -6.59 -5.89
C GLY A 154 8.05 -5.81 -7.08
N GLY A 155 7.33 -4.74 -6.84
CA GLY A 155 6.78 -3.91 -7.90
C GLY A 155 6.47 -2.46 -7.51
N ALA A 156 6.39 -2.10 -6.23
CA ALA A 156 5.81 -0.82 -5.84
C ALA A 156 6.78 0.38 -5.91
N ASP A 157 8.07 0.14 -6.09
CA ASP A 157 9.10 1.20 -6.03
C ASP A 157 9.75 1.48 -7.35
N THR A 158 9.44 0.67 -8.32
CA THR A 158 9.91 0.80 -9.66
C THR A 158 8.69 1.01 -10.52
N ASN A 159 8.75 2.01 -11.37
CA ASN A 159 7.78 2.12 -12.43
C ASN A 159 7.78 0.78 -13.18
N GLU A 160 6.77 -0.05 -12.96
CA GLU A 160 6.67 -1.42 -13.51
C GLU A 160 6.68 -1.43 -15.03
N SER A 161 6.39 -0.30 -15.65
CA SER A 161 6.56 -0.10 -17.09
C SER A 161 8.02 -0.18 -17.52
N SER A 162 8.99 -0.01 -16.62
CA SER A 162 10.41 -0.20 -16.87
C SER A 162 10.86 -1.59 -16.38
N ALA A 163 10.82 -2.57 -17.27
CA ALA A 163 11.31 -3.91 -17.00
C ALA A 163 12.78 -3.95 -16.51
N ALA A 164 13.56 -2.90 -16.76
CA ALA A 164 14.93 -2.76 -16.32
C ALA A 164 15.08 -2.64 -14.80
N ASN A 165 14.05 -2.16 -14.10
CA ASN A 165 14.11 -1.87 -12.67
C ASN A 165 13.35 -2.87 -11.79
N SER A 166 12.62 -3.81 -12.36
CA SER A 166 11.92 -4.85 -11.61
C SER A 166 12.88 -5.93 -11.12
N VAL A 167 12.87 -6.20 -9.81
CA VAL A 167 13.66 -7.32 -9.24
C VAL A 167 13.25 -8.64 -9.90
N VAL A 168 11.94 -8.87 -10.09
CA VAL A 168 11.41 -10.10 -10.71
C VAL A 168 11.89 -10.24 -12.14
N ALA A 169 11.79 -9.19 -12.94
CA ALA A 169 12.21 -9.22 -14.34
C ALA A 169 13.73 -9.41 -14.47
N ASN A 170 14.51 -8.76 -13.61
CA ASN A 170 15.96 -8.93 -13.58
C ASN A 170 16.36 -10.35 -13.18
N THR A 171 15.70 -10.93 -12.17
CA THR A 171 15.96 -12.31 -11.74
C THR A 171 15.78 -13.32 -12.87
N VAL A 172 14.75 -13.13 -13.72
CA VAL A 172 14.48 -14.05 -14.86
C VAL A 172 15.42 -13.80 -16.05
N ARG A 173 15.85 -12.56 -16.24
CA ARG A 173 16.63 -12.13 -17.40
C ARG A 173 18.13 -12.09 -17.17
N TRP A 174 18.57 -12.31 -15.93
CA TRP A 174 19.99 -12.26 -15.61
C TRP A 174 20.76 -13.40 -16.24
N ASN A 175 22.05 -13.18 -16.49
CA ASN A 175 22.93 -14.20 -17.08
C ASN A 175 22.98 -15.42 -16.16
N PRO A 176 22.88 -16.65 -16.70
CA PRO A 176 22.96 -17.86 -15.89
C PRO A 176 24.38 -18.17 -15.40
N VAL A 177 25.36 -17.39 -15.81
CA VAL A 177 26.76 -17.53 -15.47
C VAL A 177 27.34 -16.20 -15.01
N GLU A 178 28.31 -16.25 -14.12
CA GLU A 178 29.13 -15.09 -13.79
C GLU A 178 30.18 -14.86 -14.88
N PRO A 179 30.67 -13.62 -15.08
CA PRO A 179 31.78 -13.36 -16.01
C PRO A 179 32.97 -14.26 -15.70
N LEU A 180 33.56 -14.86 -16.74
CA LEU A 180 34.80 -15.62 -16.57
C LEU A 180 35.88 -14.65 -16.10
N SER A 181 36.60 -15.02 -15.04
CA SER A 181 37.71 -14.22 -14.52
C SER A 181 38.75 -13.98 -15.61
N GLY A 182 38.95 -12.73 -16.00
CA GLY A 182 39.85 -12.33 -17.09
C GLY A 182 39.28 -11.32 -18.06
N THR A 183 37.99 -11.00 -17.95
CA THR A 183 37.45 -9.77 -18.55
C THR A 183 38.01 -8.60 -17.75
N SER A 184 38.75 -7.73 -18.42
CA SER A 184 39.42 -6.58 -17.79
C SER A 184 38.38 -5.64 -17.21
N ASP A 185 38.75 -4.93 -16.10
CA ASP A 185 37.97 -3.86 -15.48
C ASP A 185 37.52 -2.77 -16.49
N ASP A 186 38.15 -2.73 -17.65
CA ASP A 186 37.84 -1.84 -18.78
C ASP A 186 36.48 -2.13 -19.44
N ASP A 187 35.96 -3.36 -19.31
CA ASP A 187 34.67 -3.75 -19.90
C ASP A 187 33.49 -3.31 -19.04
N GLU A 188 33.67 -2.99 -17.77
CA GLU A 188 32.62 -2.44 -16.90
C GLU A 188 32.28 -0.99 -17.28
N GLU A 189 33.23 -0.22 -17.77
CA GLU A 189 33.06 1.20 -18.11
C GLU A 189 32.23 1.41 -19.39
N ASN A 190 32.17 0.39 -20.27
CA ASN A 190 31.41 0.41 -21.54
C ASN A 190 30.06 -0.33 -21.46
N SER A 191 29.76 -1.00 -20.38
CA SER A 191 28.47 -1.65 -20.21
C SER A 191 27.36 -0.62 -19.99
N THR A 192 26.65 -0.28 -21.06
CA THR A 192 25.42 0.51 -21.01
C THR A 192 24.26 -0.24 -20.32
N SER A 193 24.54 -1.43 -19.79
CA SER A 193 23.53 -2.24 -19.09
C SER A 193 23.19 -1.62 -17.75
N THR A 194 22.00 -1.08 -17.64
CA THR A 194 21.39 -0.64 -16.38
C THR A 194 20.95 -1.81 -15.49
N ARG A 195 21.24 -3.05 -15.90
CA ARG A 195 20.85 -4.25 -15.16
C ARG A 195 21.81 -4.50 -14.02
N ARG A 196 21.27 -5.04 -12.94
CA ARG A 196 21.98 -5.38 -11.71
C ARG A 196 21.83 -6.84 -11.42
N ASN A 197 22.89 -7.45 -10.86
CA ASN A 197 22.76 -8.76 -10.25
C ASN A 197 21.58 -8.72 -9.26
N PRO A 198 20.54 -9.54 -9.45
CA PRO A 198 19.32 -9.46 -8.66
C PRO A 198 19.56 -9.78 -7.18
N THR A 199 20.49 -10.66 -6.87
CA THR A 199 20.83 -11.02 -5.48
C THR A 199 21.57 -9.90 -4.80
N GLU A 200 22.59 -9.30 -5.44
CA GLU A 200 23.31 -8.14 -4.92
C GLU A 200 22.40 -6.95 -4.71
N ARG A 201 21.50 -6.69 -5.65
CA ARG A 201 20.52 -5.62 -5.51
C ARG A 201 19.66 -5.78 -4.26
N ILE A 202 19.26 -7.00 -3.90
CA ILE A 202 18.48 -7.27 -2.71
C ILE A 202 19.32 -7.11 -1.44
N THR A 203 20.54 -7.65 -1.44
CA THR A 203 21.43 -7.64 -0.27
C THR A 203 22.05 -6.29 -0.03
N ASP A 204 22.31 -5.51 -1.08
CA ASP A 204 22.91 -4.18 -1.02
C ASP A 204 21.87 -3.03 -1.04
N THR A 205 20.63 -3.34 -0.71
CA THR A 205 19.58 -2.34 -0.53
C THR A 205 18.83 -2.59 0.78
N TYR A 206 18.81 -1.58 1.62
CA TYR A 206 17.93 -1.54 2.79
C TYR A 206 16.72 -0.69 2.47
N LYS A 207 15.52 -1.22 2.78
CA LYS A 207 14.29 -0.45 2.72
C LYS A 207 13.37 -0.86 3.84
N TYR A 208 12.95 0.12 4.58
CA TYR A 208 12.00 -0.03 5.67
C TYR A 208 10.91 1.02 5.53
N GLN A 209 9.67 0.61 5.71
CA GLN A 209 8.54 1.51 5.63
C GLN A 209 7.57 1.29 6.79
N GLU A 210 7.26 2.38 7.49
CA GLU A 210 6.20 2.42 8.49
C GLU A 210 5.01 3.21 7.95
N ARG A 211 3.83 2.61 8.05
CA ARG A 211 2.57 3.27 7.70
C ARG A 211 1.64 3.25 8.90
N PHE A 212 1.14 4.41 9.24
CA PHE A 212 0.07 4.54 10.20
C PHE A 212 -1.13 5.20 9.53
N GLN A 213 -2.30 4.62 9.74
CA GLN A 213 -3.54 5.15 9.21
C GLN A 213 -4.62 5.07 10.27
N GLN A 214 -5.31 6.17 10.47
CA GLN A 214 -6.49 6.22 11.34
C GLN A 214 -7.64 6.93 10.63
N ASN A 215 -8.85 6.42 10.86
CA ASN A 215 -10.07 6.99 10.34
C ASN A 215 -11.14 6.89 11.42
N TYR A 216 -11.74 8.00 11.74
CA TYR A 216 -12.84 8.11 12.70
C TYR A 216 -14.03 8.76 12.05
N ASN A 217 -15.20 8.19 12.31
CA ASN A 217 -16.48 8.79 11.93
C ASN A 217 -17.39 8.79 13.14
N VAL A 218 -17.97 9.94 13.41
CA VAL A 218 -18.98 10.15 14.45
C VAL A 218 -20.22 10.69 13.80
N GLY A 219 -21.34 10.02 13.98
CA GLY A 219 -22.64 10.44 13.47
C GLY A 219 -23.63 10.66 14.60
N LEU A 220 -24.28 11.81 14.61
CA LEU A 220 -25.35 12.14 15.52
C LEU A 220 -26.66 12.16 14.72
N ASN A 221 -27.66 11.37 15.13
CA ASN A 221 -29.00 11.40 14.54
C ASN A 221 -29.97 11.97 15.58
N TRP A 222 -30.62 13.05 15.21
CA TRP A 222 -31.63 13.71 16.02
C TRP A 222 -33.00 13.69 15.32
N LYS A 223 -33.99 13.15 16.00
CA LYS A 223 -35.38 12.99 15.50
C LYS A 223 -36.33 13.86 16.34
N PRO A 224 -36.36 15.20 16.11
CA PRO A 224 -37.20 16.11 16.88
C PRO A 224 -38.68 15.84 16.69
N PHE A 225 -39.07 15.33 15.50
CA PHE A 225 -40.44 15.01 15.13
C PHE A 225 -40.51 13.65 14.42
N LYS A 226 -41.66 13.04 14.38
CA LYS A 226 -41.87 11.70 13.85
C LYS A 226 -41.36 11.48 12.42
N ASN A 227 -41.44 12.51 11.58
CA ASN A 227 -41.10 12.41 10.15
C ASN A 227 -39.82 13.19 9.79
N ILE A 228 -39.17 13.82 10.76
CA ILE A 228 -37.98 14.65 10.53
C ILE A 228 -36.78 14.04 11.24
N THR A 229 -35.71 13.84 10.49
CA THR A 229 -34.42 13.39 11.00
C THR A 229 -33.34 14.38 10.58
N PHE A 230 -32.66 14.94 11.55
CA PHE A 230 -31.40 15.67 11.32
C PHE A 230 -30.23 14.72 11.62
N ARG A 231 -29.28 14.62 10.70
CA ARG A 231 -28.04 13.86 10.89
C ARG A 231 -26.84 14.78 10.67
N SER A 232 -25.96 14.85 11.67
CA SER A 232 -24.64 15.45 11.55
C SER A 232 -23.59 14.35 11.62
N GLU A 233 -22.69 14.30 10.65
CA GLU A 233 -21.61 13.32 10.58
C GLU A 233 -20.27 14.05 10.45
N PHE A 234 -19.34 13.72 11.33
CA PHE A 234 -17.96 14.20 11.29
C PHE A 234 -17.03 13.02 11.03
N GLY A 235 -16.20 13.15 10.01
CA GLY A 235 -15.14 12.21 9.67
C GLY A 235 -13.78 12.86 9.80
N TYR A 236 -12.81 12.13 10.35
CA TYR A 236 -11.40 12.53 10.41
C TYR A 236 -10.53 11.39 9.93
N GLY A 237 -9.60 11.68 9.05
CA GLY A 237 -8.59 10.76 8.57
C GLY A 237 -7.19 11.35 8.71
N TRP A 238 -6.28 10.55 9.21
CA TRP A 238 -4.86 10.87 9.22
C TRP A 238 -4.05 9.65 8.80
N LYS A 239 -3.14 9.87 7.88
CA LYS A 239 -2.22 8.85 7.37
C LYS A 239 -0.82 9.46 7.34
N TYR A 240 0.14 8.75 7.88
CA TYR A 240 1.53 9.02 7.57
C TYR A 240 2.22 7.76 7.05
N ASN A 241 3.24 7.97 6.25
CA ASN A 241 4.06 6.93 5.67
C ASN A 241 5.52 7.39 5.72
N ASN A 242 6.32 6.69 6.52
CA ASN A 242 7.75 6.94 6.66
C ASN A 242 8.49 5.85 5.89
N THR A 243 9.36 6.23 4.97
CA THR A 243 10.21 5.31 4.23
C THR A 243 11.66 5.72 4.46
N ASP A 244 12.46 4.76 4.90
CA ASP A 244 13.91 4.86 5.02
C ASP A 244 14.49 3.88 4.03
N GLN A 245 15.33 4.37 3.12
CA GLN A 245 15.94 3.56 2.08
C GLN A 245 17.42 3.90 1.93
N VAL A 246 18.25 2.86 1.90
CA VAL A 246 19.69 2.95 1.65
C VAL A 246 20.00 2.06 0.47
N TRP A 247 20.80 2.55 -0.42
CA TRP A 247 21.42 1.78 -1.50
C TRP A 247 22.92 1.77 -1.26
N GLY A 248 23.51 0.60 -1.28
CA GLY A 248 24.94 0.40 -1.20
C GLY A 248 25.66 0.68 -2.53
N SER A 249 26.94 0.44 -2.57
CA SER A 249 27.79 0.73 -3.74
C SER A 249 27.35 -0.04 -4.99
N ASN A 250 27.00 -1.32 -4.84
CA ASN A 250 26.56 -2.17 -5.95
C ASN A 250 25.14 -1.83 -6.43
N ALA A 251 24.29 -1.28 -5.56
CA ALA A 251 22.92 -0.89 -5.90
C ALA A 251 22.84 0.51 -6.55
N THR A 252 23.88 1.32 -6.50
CA THR A 252 23.86 2.75 -6.93
C THR A 252 24.57 3.03 -8.25
N THR A 253 24.95 2.03 -9.01
CA THR A 253 25.73 2.23 -10.24
C THR A 253 25.01 3.04 -11.32
N ASN A 254 23.72 3.30 -11.22
CA ASN A 254 22.97 4.25 -12.06
C ASN A 254 22.20 5.24 -11.19
N SER A 255 22.91 5.93 -10.33
CA SER A 255 22.31 6.95 -9.48
C SER A 255 21.79 8.11 -10.33
N LYS A 256 20.53 8.47 -10.14
CA LYS A 256 19.94 9.68 -10.74
C LYS A 256 20.65 10.97 -10.33
N TYR A 257 21.48 10.92 -9.32
CA TYR A 257 22.22 12.06 -8.77
C TYR A 257 23.68 12.12 -9.25
N GLY A 258 24.12 11.18 -10.11
CA GLY A 258 25.46 11.17 -10.68
C GLY A 258 26.58 10.59 -9.78
N TYR A 259 26.22 9.98 -8.66
CA TYR A 259 27.18 9.36 -7.72
C TYR A 259 27.14 7.83 -7.86
N ASN A 260 27.53 7.35 -9.02
CA ASN A 260 27.55 5.92 -9.33
C ASN A 260 28.58 5.18 -8.46
N GLY A 261 28.23 3.98 -8.00
CA GLY A 261 29.10 3.15 -7.17
C GLY A 261 29.33 3.68 -5.75
N GLN A 262 28.65 4.74 -5.33
CA GLN A 262 28.73 5.27 -3.97
C GLN A 262 27.40 5.11 -3.24
N PRO A 263 27.42 4.68 -1.97
CA PRO A 263 26.18 4.54 -1.21
C PRO A 263 25.39 5.83 -1.09
N GLN A 264 24.08 5.68 -0.97
CA GLN A 264 23.15 6.80 -0.79
C GLN A 264 22.02 6.44 0.15
N VAL A 265 21.45 7.42 0.83
CA VAL A 265 20.30 7.27 1.71
C VAL A 265 19.21 8.26 1.36
N GLN A 266 17.96 7.81 1.46
CA GLN A 266 16.80 8.67 1.27
C GLN A 266 15.75 8.42 2.36
N PHE A 267 15.26 9.51 2.94
CA PHE A 267 14.15 9.51 3.88
C PHE A 267 12.95 10.20 3.23
N VAL A 268 11.86 9.47 3.06
CA VAL A 268 10.60 10.03 2.56
C VAL A 268 9.58 10.03 3.69
N ARG A 269 9.00 11.18 3.96
CA ARG A 269 7.95 11.39 4.97
C ARG A 269 6.72 11.94 4.29
N LEU A 270 5.67 11.14 4.24
CA LEU A 270 4.37 11.52 3.66
C LEU A 270 3.34 11.60 4.77
N GLU A 271 2.63 12.71 4.82
CA GLU A 271 1.50 12.94 5.72
C GLU A 271 0.28 13.37 4.91
N ASN A 272 -0.87 12.72 5.15
CA ASN A 272 -2.16 13.16 4.65
C ASN A 272 -3.10 13.36 5.83
N LYS A 273 -3.72 14.52 5.90
CA LYS A 273 -4.78 14.86 6.86
C LYS A 273 -6.03 15.23 6.08
N ASN A 274 -7.14 14.67 6.48
CA ASN A 274 -8.43 15.03 5.92
C ASN A 274 -9.52 15.02 6.98
N TRP A 275 -10.51 15.86 6.79
CA TRP A 275 -11.72 15.83 7.59
C TRP A 275 -12.94 16.15 6.72
N ARG A 276 -14.08 15.70 7.18
CA ARG A 276 -15.36 15.92 6.52
C ARG A 276 -16.44 16.15 7.56
N ASN A 277 -17.28 17.15 7.37
CA ASN A 277 -18.52 17.33 8.09
C ASN A 277 -19.68 17.34 7.10
N ALA A 278 -20.66 16.48 7.33
CA ALA A 278 -21.87 16.41 6.51
C ALA A 278 -23.10 16.55 7.41
N ASN A 279 -23.97 17.51 7.07
CA ASN A 279 -25.22 17.75 7.76
C ASN A 279 -26.37 17.50 6.80
N THR A 280 -27.33 16.68 7.21
CA THR A 280 -28.51 16.36 6.40
C THR A 280 -29.78 16.50 7.20
N LEU A 281 -30.80 17.04 6.55
CA LEU A 281 -32.17 17.07 7.05
C LEU A 281 -33.04 16.20 6.14
N THR A 282 -33.68 15.22 6.72
CA THR A 282 -34.57 14.29 5.99
C THR A 282 -35.98 14.42 6.50
N TYR A 283 -36.91 14.65 5.58
CA TYR A 283 -38.34 14.48 5.81
C TYR A 283 -38.81 13.18 5.15
N ASP A 284 -39.40 12.29 5.93
CA ASP A 284 -39.90 11.00 5.46
C ASP A 284 -41.37 10.78 5.90
N ASN A 285 -42.30 10.74 4.96
CA ASN A 285 -43.69 10.54 5.24
C ASN A 285 -44.29 9.47 4.32
N LYS A 286 -44.66 8.32 4.92
CA LYS A 286 -45.19 7.15 4.24
C LYS A 286 -46.69 7.20 3.98
N LYS A 287 -47.37 8.23 4.43
CA LYS A 287 -48.83 8.34 4.36
C LYS A 287 -49.27 9.77 4.00
N LEU A 288 -48.72 10.31 2.95
CA LEU A 288 -49.12 11.60 2.42
C LEU A 288 -50.40 11.38 1.60
N PHE A 289 -51.30 12.37 1.46
CA PHE A 289 -52.48 12.39 0.60
C PHE A 289 -53.29 11.07 0.63
N HIS A 290 -54.01 10.80 1.76
CA HIS A 290 -54.88 9.64 1.97
C HIS A 290 -54.16 8.27 2.09
N GLY A 291 -52.87 8.25 2.39
CA GLY A 291 -52.16 7.02 2.71
C GLY A 291 -51.65 6.21 1.52
N ARG A 292 -51.68 6.79 0.31
CA ARG A 292 -51.26 6.14 -0.94
C ARG A 292 -49.86 6.60 -1.39
N ASP A 293 -49.35 7.66 -0.82
CA ASP A 293 -48.14 8.31 -1.27
C ASP A 293 -47.06 8.24 -0.22
N HIS A 294 -45.83 7.96 -0.64
CA HIS A 294 -44.64 8.05 0.17
C HIS A 294 -43.72 9.12 -0.43
N ILE A 295 -43.37 10.10 0.37
CA ILE A 295 -42.38 11.10 0.00
C ILE A 295 -41.20 11.06 0.97
N ASN A 296 -39.98 11.05 0.41
CA ASN A 296 -38.76 11.18 1.16
C ASN A 296 -37.96 12.33 0.53
N VAL A 297 -37.76 13.41 1.29
CA VAL A 297 -36.98 14.59 0.88
C VAL A 297 -35.75 14.68 1.76
N LEU A 298 -34.58 14.75 1.15
CA LEU A 298 -33.32 14.96 1.82
C LEU A 298 -32.66 16.23 1.26
N VAL A 299 -32.24 17.10 2.14
CA VAL A 299 -31.35 18.24 1.83
C VAL A 299 -30.11 18.14 2.69
N GLY A 300 -28.96 18.52 2.16
CA GLY A 300 -27.72 18.40 2.89
C GLY A 300 -26.64 19.36 2.43
N GLN A 301 -25.69 19.53 3.32
CA GLN A 301 -24.47 20.29 3.12
C GLN A 301 -23.30 19.41 3.54
N GLU A 302 -22.21 19.42 2.78
CA GLU A 302 -20.98 18.74 3.09
C GLU A 302 -19.81 19.72 2.95
N TRP A 303 -18.99 19.78 3.95
CA TRP A 303 -17.72 20.46 3.93
C TRP A 303 -16.59 19.47 4.20
N SER A 304 -15.58 19.46 3.37
CA SER A 304 -14.39 18.60 3.51
C SER A 304 -13.13 19.38 3.23
N SER A 305 -12.07 19.00 3.92
CA SER A 305 -10.72 19.50 3.71
C SER A 305 -9.74 18.33 3.60
N SER A 306 -8.74 18.46 2.75
CA SER A 306 -7.64 17.51 2.61
C SER A 306 -6.34 18.21 2.31
N GLN A 307 -5.27 17.78 2.96
CA GLN A 307 -3.91 18.26 2.73
C GLN A 307 -2.93 17.09 2.62
N ASP A 308 -2.08 17.12 1.60
CA ASP A 308 -0.96 16.21 1.41
C ASP A 308 0.36 16.96 1.60
N VAL A 309 1.24 16.39 2.42
CA VAL A 309 2.61 16.88 2.63
C VAL A 309 3.58 15.75 2.39
N THR A 310 4.53 15.93 1.48
CA THR A 310 5.64 15.01 1.28
C THR A 310 6.95 15.76 1.50
N ARG A 311 7.87 15.16 2.24
CA ARG A 311 9.24 15.66 2.45
C ARG A 311 10.21 14.55 2.15
N THR A 312 11.23 14.87 1.36
CA THR A 312 12.28 13.93 0.97
C THR A 312 13.63 14.53 1.31
N ASN A 313 14.41 13.82 2.09
CA ASN A 313 15.79 14.15 2.42
C ASN A 313 16.69 13.07 1.81
N THR A 314 17.70 13.47 1.06
CA THR A 314 18.63 12.57 0.39
C THR A 314 20.04 12.99 0.70
N SER A 315 20.89 12.02 1.07
CA SER A 315 22.33 12.19 1.16
C SER A 315 23.03 11.16 0.26
N VAL A 316 24.08 11.55 -0.41
CA VAL A 316 24.80 10.79 -1.44
C VAL A 316 26.30 10.83 -1.18
N ALA A 317 27.09 10.12 -1.98
CA ALA A 317 28.56 10.17 -1.95
C ALA A 317 29.14 9.73 -0.60
N PHE A 318 28.59 8.67 0.01
CA PHE A 318 29.22 8.05 1.17
C PHE A 318 30.45 7.25 0.76
N PRO A 319 31.40 7.02 1.69
CA PRO A 319 32.51 6.11 1.44
C PRO A 319 32.01 4.72 1.01
N THR A 320 32.63 4.15 -0.02
CA THR A 320 32.25 2.82 -0.56
C THR A 320 32.45 1.68 0.45
N SER A 321 33.26 1.90 1.48
CA SER A 321 33.48 0.95 2.57
C SER A 321 32.36 0.92 3.61
N PHE A 322 31.42 1.87 3.55
CA PHE A 322 30.31 1.91 4.52
C PHE A 322 29.27 0.81 4.22
N THR A 323 28.93 0.09 5.26
CA THR A 323 27.78 -0.82 5.25
C THR A 323 26.47 -0.04 5.21
N LEU A 324 25.38 -0.67 4.81
CA LEU A 324 24.04 -0.05 4.79
C LEU A 324 23.64 0.54 6.15
N ASN A 325 24.01 -0.13 7.25
CA ASN A 325 23.73 0.33 8.60
C ASN A 325 24.58 1.56 8.98
N GLU A 326 25.83 1.60 8.56
CA GLU A 326 26.69 2.76 8.80
C GLU A 326 26.22 3.98 8.02
N VAL A 327 25.79 3.81 6.78
CA VAL A 327 25.14 4.88 5.98
C VAL A 327 23.89 5.41 6.68
N LEU A 328 23.05 4.50 7.17
CA LEU A 328 21.80 4.87 7.85
C LEU A 328 22.07 5.62 9.17
N ALA A 329 23.10 5.21 9.91
CA ALA A 329 23.45 5.79 11.21
C ALA A 329 24.23 7.11 11.08
N ASN A 330 24.97 7.33 9.99
CA ASN A 330 25.91 8.44 9.83
C ASN A 330 25.60 9.30 8.60
N THR A 331 24.39 9.81 8.49
CA THR A 331 23.95 10.58 7.33
C THR A 331 24.77 11.83 7.03
N ALA A 332 25.47 12.36 8.04
CA ALA A 332 26.38 13.49 7.91
C ALA A 332 27.73 13.14 7.22
N ALA A 333 28.07 11.86 7.09
CA ALA A 333 29.28 11.42 6.37
C ALA A 333 29.13 11.51 4.85
N GLY A 334 27.90 11.61 4.35
CA GLY A 334 27.61 11.85 2.94
C GLY A 334 27.37 13.32 2.62
N THR A 335 27.17 13.61 1.35
CA THR A 335 26.80 14.94 0.86
C THR A 335 25.27 15.07 0.83
N ALA A 336 24.74 15.97 1.66
CA ALA A 336 23.32 16.24 1.69
C ALA A 336 22.87 16.97 0.42
N LEU A 337 21.84 16.48 -0.24
CA LEU A 337 21.17 17.17 -1.34
C LEU A 337 20.13 18.18 -0.79
N PRO A 338 19.73 19.18 -1.58
CA PRO A 338 18.63 20.05 -1.21
C PRO A 338 17.37 19.24 -0.86
N ASN A 339 16.72 19.61 0.26
CA ASN A 339 15.50 18.96 0.67
C ASN A 339 14.39 19.19 -0.36
N GLU A 340 13.74 18.11 -0.78
CA GLU A 340 12.59 18.19 -1.64
C GLU A 340 11.30 18.22 -0.77
N GLY A 341 10.49 19.23 -0.96
CA GLY A 341 9.20 19.36 -0.29
C GLY A 341 8.08 19.51 -1.33
N ASN A 342 7.04 18.70 -1.21
CA ASN A 342 5.81 18.87 -1.95
C ASN A 342 4.67 19.04 -0.94
N ILE A 343 4.30 20.29 -0.70
CA ILE A 343 3.18 20.66 0.16
C ILE A 343 2.06 21.10 -0.77
N LYS A 344 1.08 20.23 -0.97
CA LYS A 344 -0.11 20.61 -1.73
C LYS A 344 -0.91 21.61 -0.93
N ALA A 345 -1.47 22.59 -1.61
CA ALA A 345 -2.43 23.50 -1.01
C ALA A 345 -3.59 22.70 -0.40
N GLU A 346 -4.10 23.19 0.70
CA GLU A 346 -5.27 22.58 1.33
C GLU A 346 -6.47 22.66 0.38
N GLU A 347 -7.03 21.50 0.03
CA GLU A 347 -8.21 21.41 -0.80
C GLU A 347 -9.47 21.48 0.09
N ASN A 348 -10.22 22.54 -0.06
CA ASN A 348 -11.48 22.75 0.66
C ASN A 348 -12.66 22.65 -0.31
N ILE A 349 -13.59 21.75 -0.02
CA ILE A 349 -14.79 21.56 -0.84
C ILE A 349 -16.03 21.76 0.03
N LEU A 350 -16.87 22.69 -0.37
CA LEU A 350 -18.21 22.90 0.18
C LEU A 350 -19.24 22.51 -0.86
N SER A 351 -20.14 21.62 -0.52
CA SER A 351 -21.18 21.11 -1.41
C SER A 351 -22.55 21.16 -0.76
N TYR A 352 -23.55 21.50 -1.56
CA TYR A 352 -24.96 21.38 -1.19
C TYR A 352 -25.61 20.35 -2.09
N PHE A 353 -26.51 19.54 -1.53
CA PHE A 353 -27.19 18.49 -2.30
C PHE A 353 -28.62 18.26 -1.81
N GLY A 354 -29.43 17.76 -2.69
CA GLY A 354 -30.80 17.42 -2.37
C GLY A 354 -31.29 16.21 -3.17
N ARG A 355 -32.20 15.46 -2.57
CA ARG A 355 -32.87 14.32 -3.21
C ARG A 355 -34.33 14.29 -2.81
N ILE A 356 -35.19 14.05 -3.79
CA ILE A 356 -36.62 13.81 -3.60
C ILE A 356 -36.92 12.44 -4.17
N ASN A 357 -37.45 11.55 -3.35
CA ASN A 357 -38.02 10.29 -3.78
C ASN A 357 -39.52 10.35 -3.54
N TYR A 358 -40.30 10.06 -4.57
CA TYR A 358 -41.74 10.01 -4.50
C TYR A 358 -42.21 8.67 -5.00
N THR A 359 -43.09 8.04 -4.23
CA THR A 359 -43.72 6.75 -4.60
C THR A 359 -45.24 6.90 -4.51
N LEU A 360 -45.95 6.64 -5.62
CA LEU A 360 -47.36 6.69 -5.72
C LEU A 360 -47.93 5.27 -5.80
N ASN A 361 -48.82 4.91 -4.87
CA ASN A 361 -49.50 3.62 -4.81
C ASN A 361 -48.55 2.39 -4.83
N ASP A 362 -47.34 2.52 -4.31
CA ASP A 362 -46.27 1.50 -4.38
C ASP A 362 -45.94 1.02 -5.82
N LYS A 363 -46.44 1.74 -6.83
CA LYS A 363 -46.35 1.36 -8.24
C LYS A 363 -45.49 2.31 -9.08
N TYR A 364 -45.59 3.60 -8.84
CA TYR A 364 -44.86 4.60 -9.60
C TYR A 364 -43.83 5.25 -8.70
N LEU A 365 -42.53 5.19 -9.10
CA LEU A 365 -41.42 5.74 -8.38
C LEU A 365 -40.76 6.82 -9.21
N ALA A 366 -40.54 7.97 -8.60
CA ALA A 366 -39.79 9.06 -9.19
C ALA A 366 -38.67 9.50 -8.22
N THR A 367 -37.44 9.71 -8.74
CA THR A 367 -36.31 10.19 -7.99
C THR A 367 -35.69 11.39 -8.69
N PHE A 368 -35.51 12.47 -7.96
CA PHE A 368 -34.79 13.64 -8.41
C PHE A 368 -33.60 13.90 -7.46
N THR A 369 -32.41 14.11 -8.01
CA THR A 369 -31.19 14.38 -7.24
C THR A 369 -30.45 15.54 -7.86
N LEU A 370 -29.99 16.49 -6.99
CA LEU A 370 -29.18 17.63 -7.36
C LEU A 370 -27.99 17.73 -6.38
N ARG A 371 -26.81 18.12 -6.91
CA ARG A 371 -25.62 18.42 -6.12
C ARG A 371 -24.87 19.62 -6.74
#